data_902d4e80b7178e156ec49c336dd7e629
#
_entry.id   902d4e80b7178e156ec49c336dd7e629
#
_cell.length_a   1.000
_cell.length_b   1.000
_cell.length_c   1.000
_cell.angle_alpha   90.00
_cell.angle_beta   90.00
_cell.angle_gamma   90.00
#
_symmetry.space_group_name_H-M   'P 1'
#
loop_
_entity.id
_entity.type
_entity.pdbx_description
1 polymer ?
#
loop_
_entity_poly.entity_id
_entity_poly.type
_entity_poly.pdbx_seq_one_letter_code
_entity_poly.pdbx_strand_id
1 'polypeptide(L)'
;GAVAVSAIGPCMLPVDETGEALTNGVLYGVDTRAHKEILDLNDSLEPDVILAHGGNALTSQSVGPKILWLQRNRPDIWKKTHKILTSTSFIVHRLTGKYVMDHYTAASFGPLYDIKKQTWDDIAGVCPLEKLPKLMWSTDIVGPITESAAQETGLSLDTVVTCGTIDAASEAISVGVRSAGDMMVMYGSTIFIIALVDQQ
;
A
#
# COMPACT_ATOMS: atom_id res chain seq x y z
N GLY A 1 18.89 13.86 11.72
CA GLY A 1 18.06 14.12 10.55
C GLY A 1 16.86 13.19 10.48
N ALA A 2 15.96 13.40 9.50
CA ALA A 2 14.81 12.53 9.26
C ALA A 2 14.62 12.26 7.77
N VAL A 3 14.10 11.08 7.43
CA VAL A 3 13.73 10.67 6.07
C VAL A 3 12.26 10.29 6.07
N ALA A 4 11.51 10.81 5.10
CA ALA A 4 10.17 10.35 4.74
C ALA A 4 10.19 9.84 3.31
N VAL A 5 9.53 8.72 3.06
CA VAL A 5 9.45 8.10 1.74
C VAL A 5 8.08 8.38 1.14
N SER A 6 8.08 8.85 -0.10
CA SER A 6 6.88 8.97 -0.94
C SER A 6 7.19 8.31 -2.28
N ALA A 7 6.44 7.29 -2.63
CA ALA A 7 6.68 6.53 -3.84
C ALA A 7 5.38 6.15 -4.53
N ILE A 8 5.52 5.71 -5.78
CA ILE A 8 4.39 5.29 -6.61
C ILE A 8 3.53 4.24 -5.90
N GLY A 9 2.26 4.40 -5.94
CA GLY A 9 1.33 3.42 -5.38
C GLY A 9 -0.03 3.47 -6.04
N PRO A 10 -0.93 2.56 -5.66
CA PRO A 10 -0.66 1.34 -4.93
C PRO A 10 -0.09 0.23 -5.85
N CYS A 11 1.02 -0.35 -5.49
CA CYS A 11 1.58 -1.49 -6.20
C CYS A 11 1.71 -2.71 -5.28
N MET A 12 1.86 -3.91 -5.84
CA MET A 12 2.06 -5.14 -5.09
C MET A 12 3.47 -5.68 -5.34
N LEU A 13 4.24 -5.85 -4.26
CA LEU A 13 5.57 -6.41 -4.30
C LEU A 13 5.70 -7.54 -3.26
N PRO A 14 5.70 -8.81 -3.68
CA PRO A 14 5.98 -9.92 -2.78
C PRO A 14 7.47 -9.97 -2.47
N VAL A 15 7.80 -10.08 -1.18
CA VAL A 15 9.18 -10.25 -0.71
C VAL A 15 9.32 -11.55 0.10
N ASP A 16 10.52 -12.12 0.11
CA ASP A 16 10.86 -13.30 0.91
C ASP A 16 11.19 -12.95 2.38
N GLU A 17 11.63 -13.94 3.16
CA GLU A 17 11.98 -13.80 4.58
C GLU A 17 13.18 -12.85 4.81
N THR A 18 14.02 -12.64 3.79
CA THR A 18 15.15 -11.70 3.85
C THR A 18 14.76 -10.28 3.42
N GLY A 19 13.54 -10.09 2.94
CA GLY A 19 13.04 -8.81 2.40
C GLY A 19 13.42 -8.57 0.93
N GLU A 20 13.98 -9.58 0.25
CA GLU A 20 14.30 -9.47 -1.17
C GLU A 20 13.05 -9.69 -2.04
N ALA A 21 12.96 -8.89 -3.10
CA ALA A 21 11.84 -8.93 -4.03
C ALA A 21 11.82 -10.25 -4.83
N LEU A 22 10.72 -10.97 -4.78
CA LEU A 22 10.55 -12.25 -5.49
C LEU A 22 10.18 -12.08 -6.97
N THR A 23 9.75 -10.91 -7.37
CA THR A 23 9.38 -10.55 -8.74
C THR A 23 9.38 -9.04 -8.90
N ASN A 24 9.20 -8.57 -10.13
CA ASN A 24 8.92 -7.15 -10.37
C ASN A 24 7.61 -6.73 -9.70
N GLY A 25 7.54 -5.48 -9.25
CA GLY A 25 6.33 -4.91 -8.69
C GLY A 25 5.17 -4.92 -9.69
N VAL A 26 4.00 -5.34 -9.23
CA VAL A 26 2.75 -5.28 -10.02
C VAL A 26 2.14 -3.91 -9.85
N LEU A 27 2.12 -3.12 -10.91
CA LEU A 27 1.71 -1.71 -10.85
C LEU A 27 0.19 -1.56 -10.70
N TYR A 28 -0.23 -0.40 -10.21
CA TYR A 28 -1.63 0.00 -10.17
C TYR A 28 -2.13 0.39 -11.57
N GLY A 29 -3.45 0.36 -11.75
CA GLY A 29 -4.15 0.91 -12.92
C GLY A 29 -3.79 0.27 -14.26
N VAL A 30 -2.54 0.44 -14.69
CA VAL A 30 -2.03 -0.04 -15.98
C VAL A 30 -1.87 -1.56 -16.03
N ASP A 31 -1.71 -2.22 -14.90
CA ASP A 31 -1.60 -3.68 -14.82
C ASP A 31 -2.97 -4.30 -14.54
N THR A 32 -3.58 -4.86 -15.57
CA THR A 32 -4.94 -5.42 -15.54
C THR A 32 -4.97 -6.95 -15.39
N ARG A 33 -3.82 -7.59 -15.04
CA ARG A 33 -3.71 -9.06 -14.95
C ARG A 33 -4.75 -9.73 -14.04
N ALA A 34 -5.19 -9.04 -12.99
CA ALA A 34 -6.13 -9.55 -11.99
C ALA A 34 -7.61 -9.26 -12.34
N HIS A 35 -7.93 -9.03 -13.62
CA HIS A 35 -9.31 -8.73 -14.05
C HIS A 35 -10.29 -9.83 -13.64
N LYS A 36 -9.91 -11.09 -13.80
CA LYS A 36 -10.76 -12.23 -13.40
C LYS A 36 -10.98 -12.25 -11.89
N GLU A 37 -9.94 -12.01 -11.10
CA GLU A 37 -10.02 -11.98 -9.63
C GLU A 37 -10.93 -10.85 -9.13
N ILE A 38 -10.95 -9.71 -9.83
CA ILE A 38 -11.90 -8.61 -9.53
C ILE A 38 -13.34 -9.10 -9.72
N LEU A 39 -13.64 -9.76 -10.84
CA LEU A 39 -14.98 -10.31 -11.07
C LEU A 39 -15.36 -11.35 -10.04
N ASP A 40 -14.48 -12.33 -9.79
CA ASP A 40 -14.73 -13.40 -8.81
C ASP A 40 -14.99 -12.84 -7.39
N LEU A 41 -14.25 -11.80 -6.98
CA LEU A 41 -14.45 -11.16 -5.67
C LEU A 41 -15.76 -10.36 -5.60
N ASN A 42 -16.12 -9.64 -6.66
CA ASN A 42 -17.41 -8.94 -6.73
C ASN A 42 -18.60 -9.91 -6.71
N ASP A 43 -18.47 -11.07 -7.36
CA ASP A 43 -19.51 -12.08 -7.35
C ASP A 43 -19.67 -12.78 -5.98
N SER A 44 -18.54 -12.92 -5.25
CA SER A 44 -18.55 -13.64 -3.96
C SER A 44 -18.95 -12.78 -2.77
N LEU A 45 -18.65 -11.46 -2.78
CA LEU A 45 -18.85 -10.57 -1.64
C LEU A 45 -19.96 -9.54 -1.82
N GLU A 46 -20.48 -9.39 -3.02
CA GLU A 46 -21.34 -8.28 -3.45
C GLU A 46 -20.63 -6.90 -3.40
N PRO A 47 -20.79 -6.03 -4.43
CA PRO A 47 -20.08 -4.75 -4.52
C PRO A 47 -20.36 -3.78 -3.36
N ASP A 48 -21.58 -3.78 -2.82
CA ASP A 48 -21.97 -2.90 -1.71
C ASP A 48 -21.26 -3.28 -0.41
N VAL A 49 -21.01 -4.58 -0.18
CA VAL A 49 -20.23 -5.07 0.97
C VAL A 49 -18.79 -4.63 0.85
N ILE A 50 -18.20 -4.76 -0.34
CA ILE A 50 -16.83 -4.31 -0.61
C ILE A 50 -16.70 -2.81 -0.40
N LEU A 51 -17.63 -2.02 -0.92
CA LEU A 51 -17.65 -0.58 -0.78
C LEU A 51 -17.81 -0.14 0.68
N ALA A 52 -18.72 -0.76 1.43
CA ALA A 52 -18.94 -0.45 2.84
C ALA A 52 -17.75 -0.81 3.73
N HIS A 53 -16.97 -1.84 3.36
CA HIS A 53 -15.80 -2.30 4.08
C HIS A 53 -14.54 -1.46 3.75
N GLY A 54 -14.22 -1.32 2.46
CA GLY A 54 -12.96 -0.74 2.00
C GLY A 54 -13.06 0.72 1.55
N GLY A 55 -14.27 1.28 1.43
CA GLY A 55 -14.50 2.64 0.91
C GLY A 55 -14.34 2.79 -0.61
N ASN A 56 -13.94 1.73 -1.31
CA ASN A 56 -13.71 1.75 -2.75
C ASN A 56 -14.22 0.47 -3.42
N ALA A 57 -14.73 0.60 -4.64
CA ALA A 57 -14.97 -0.54 -5.51
C ALA A 57 -13.64 -1.20 -5.93
N LEU A 58 -13.66 -2.50 -6.23
CA LEU A 58 -12.50 -3.18 -6.77
C LEU A 58 -12.26 -2.80 -8.23
N THR A 59 -11.06 -2.35 -8.51
CA THR A 59 -10.61 -1.97 -9.85
C THR A 59 -9.19 -2.50 -10.11
N SER A 60 -8.63 -2.22 -11.28
CA SER A 60 -7.22 -2.52 -11.57
C SER A 60 -6.24 -1.80 -10.64
N GLN A 61 -6.69 -0.82 -9.86
CA GLN A 61 -5.88 -0.19 -8.82
C GLN A 61 -5.83 -1.00 -7.52
N SER A 62 -6.81 -1.86 -7.25
CA SER A 62 -6.91 -2.63 -6.01
C SER A 62 -5.81 -3.69 -5.91
N VAL A 63 -5.18 -3.79 -4.74
CA VAL A 63 -4.07 -4.73 -4.50
C VAL A 63 -4.58 -6.13 -4.15
N GLY A 64 -5.69 -6.27 -3.42
CA GLY A 64 -6.26 -7.57 -3.03
C GLY A 64 -6.44 -8.54 -4.20
N PRO A 65 -7.10 -8.15 -5.31
CA PRO A 65 -7.22 -9.01 -6.49
C PRO A 65 -5.88 -9.45 -7.07
N LYS A 66 -4.85 -8.60 -7.02
CA LYS A 66 -3.49 -8.94 -7.50
C LYS A 66 -2.80 -9.97 -6.60
N ILE A 67 -3.06 -9.93 -5.30
CA ILE A 67 -2.60 -10.96 -4.36
C ILE A 67 -3.27 -12.30 -4.69
N LEU A 68 -4.58 -12.31 -4.91
CA LEU A 68 -5.32 -13.52 -5.32
C LEU A 68 -4.82 -14.05 -6.67
N TRP A 69 -4.53 -13.15 -7.63
CA TRP A 69 -3.90 -13.53 -8.89
C TRP A 69 -2.53 -14.19 -8.67
N LEU A 70 -1.70 -13.64 -7.79
CA LEU A 70 -0.38 -14.20 -7.47
C LEU A 70 -0.49 -15.63 -6.94
N GLN A 71 -1.44 -15.87 -6.03
CA GLN A 71 -1.69 -17.20 -5.48
C GLN A 71 -2.08 -18.21 -6.56
N ARG A 72 -2.98 -17.84 -7.45
CA ARG A 72 -3.52 -18.72 -8.49
C ARG A 72 -2.53 -19.01 -9.61
N ASN A 73 -1.78 -17.99 -10.03
CA ASN A 73 -0.97 -18.05 -11.24
C ASN A 73 0.54 -18.23 -10.97
N ARG A 74 1.00 -17.88 -9.76
CA ARG A 74 2.41 -18.02 -9.38
C ARG A 74 2.52 -18.62 -7.96
N PRO A 75 2.01 -19.87 -7.78
CA PRO A 75 2.08 -20.55 -6.47
C PRO A 75 3.51 -20.79 -6.00
N ASP A 76 4.47 -20.86 -6.93
CA ASP A 76 5.90 -20.94 -6.66
C ASP A 76 6.44 -19.70 -5.94
N ILE A 77 6.01 -18.50 -6.33
CA ILE A 77 6.33 -17.23 -5.68
C ILE A 77 5.53 -17.09 -4.40
N TRP A 78 4.22 -17.38 -4.44
CA TRP A 78 3.36 -17.25 -3.26
C TRP A 78 3.87 -18.05 -2.05
N LYS A 79 4.34 -19.27 -2.27
CA LYS A 79 4.91 -20.11 -1.20
C LYS A 79 6.14 -19.50 -0.53
N LYS A 80 6.94 -18.72 -1.27
CA LYS A 80 8.13 -18.03 -0.77
C LYS A 80 7.82 -16.66 -0.20
N THR A 81 6.62 -16.13 -0.47
CA THR A 81 6.23 -14.79 -0.03
C THR A 81 6.11 -14.74 1.49
N HIS A 82 6.96 -13.94 2.12
CA HIS A 82 6.90 -13.61 3.54
C HIS A 82 5.99 -12.41 3.77
N LYS A 83 6.18 -11.32 3.01
CA LYS A 83 5.37 -10.10 3.09
C LYS A 83 4.95 -9.59 1.70
N ILE A 84 3.82 -8.90 1.68
CA ILE A 84 3.37 -8.10 0.53
C ILE A 84 3.61 -6.64 0.86
N LEU A 85 4.46 -5.99 0.09
CA LEU A 85 4.84 -4.59 0.25
C LEU A 85 4.33 -3.74 -0.91
N THR A 86 4.44 -2.43 -0.75
CA THR A 86 4.37 -1.44 -1.82
C THR A 86 5.75 -0.83 -2.03
N SER A 87 5.91 0.06 -3.00
CA SER A 87 7.17 0.77 -3.24
C SER A 87 7.64 1.54 -2.02
N THR A 88 6.75 2.31 -1.37
CA THR A 88 7.06 3.04 -0.13
C THR A 88 7.48 2.08 0.99
N SER A 89 6.67 1.04 1.27
CA SER A 89 6.95 0.06 2.32
C SER A 89 8.26 -0.69 2.07
N PHE A 90 8.59 -0.98 0.81
CA PHE A 90 9.85 -1.64 0.45
C PHE A 90 11.05 -0.77 0.75
N ILE A 91 11.01 0.51 0.37
CA ILE A 91 12.12 1.45 0.66
C ILE A 91 12.26 1.64 2.17
N VAL A 92 11.17 1.82 2.91
CA VAL A 92 11.20 1.93 4.38
C VAL A 92 11.78 0.66 5.01
N HIS A 93 11.42 -0.52 4.50
CA HIS A 93 12.01 -1.78 4.94
C HIS A 93 13.52 -1.82 4.67
N ARG A 94 13.98 -1.44 3.48
CA ARG A 94 15.43 -1.38 3.15
C ARG A 94 16.20 -0.43 4.07
N LEU A 95 15.56 0.66 4.50
CA LEU A 95 16.18 1.63 5.40
C LEU A 95 16.19 1.17 6.87
N THR A 96 15.14 0.45 7.33
CA THR A 96 14.91 0.21 8.77
C THR A 96 14.86 -1.25 9.18
N GLY A 97 14.77 -2.18 8.24
CA GLY A 97 14.50 -3.60 8.48
C GLY A 97 13.06 -3.90 8.93
N LYS A 98 12.16 -2.92 8.97
CA LYS A 98 10.79 -3.09 9.48
C LYS A 98 9.77 -3.12 8.35
N TYR A 99 8.74 -3.96 8.51
CA TYR A 99 7.63 -4.10 7.57
C TYR A 99 6.45 -3.26 8.06
N VAL A 100 6.28 -2.08 7.47
CA VAL A 100 5.23 -1.13 7.82
C VAL A 100 4.52 -0.61 6.57
N MET A 101 3.30 -0.12 6.73
CA MET A 101 2.50 0.51 5.68
C MET A 101 1.58 1.55 6.31
N ASP A 102 1.41 2.68 5.63
CA ASP A 102 0.50 3.70 6.09
C ASP A 102 -0.96 3.39 5.74
N HIS A 103 -1.89 3.99 6.50
CA HIS A 103 -3.32 3.79 6.36
C HIS A 103 -3.87 4.25 4.99
N TYR A 104 -3.31 5.31 4.39
CA TYR A 104 -3.74 5.78 3.06
C TYR A 104 -3.41 4.76 1.98
N THR A 105 -2.21 4.20 2.03
CA THR A 105 -1.79 3.11 1.13
C THR A 105 -2.62 1.85 1.38
N ALA A 106 -2.86 1.49 2.64
CA ALA A 106 -3.63 0.30 3.02
C ALA A 106 -5.07 0.32 2.49
N ALA A 107 -5.69 1.50 2.38
CA ALA A 107 -7.02 1.67 1.79
C ALA A 107 -7.12 1.18 0.33
N SER A 108 -5.99 1.03 -0.37
CA SER A 108 -5.94 0.46 -1.73
C SER A 108 -5.90 -1.07 -1.75
N PHE A 109 -5.82 -1.71 -0.58
CA PHE A 109 -5.74 -3.17 -0.47
C PHE A 109 -7.11 -3.86 -0.43
N GLY A 110 -8.19 -3.18 -0.83
CA GLY A 110 -9.52 -3.81 -0.85
C GLY A 110 -9.50 -5.23 -1.45
N PRO A 111 -10.20 -6.19 -0.84
CA PRO A 111 -11.07 -6.10 0.34
C PRO A 111 -10.40 -6.46 1.68
N LEU A 112 -9.10 -6.24 1.83
CA LEU A 112 -8.27 -6.63 2.98
C LEU A 112 -8.18 -5.57 4.09
N TYR A 113 -8.68 -4.37 3.88
CA TYR A 113 -8.58 -3.26 4.82
C TYR A 113 -9.96 -2.72 5.18
N ASP A 114 -10.29 -2.72 6.47
CA ASP A 114 -11.49 -2.09 7.01
C ASP A 114 -11.24 -0.60 7.27
N ILE A 115 -11.84 0.26 6.45
CA ILE A 115 -11.62 1.70 6.52
C ILE A 115 -12.19 2.33 7.80
N LYS A 116 -13.23 1.72 8.40
CA LYS A 116 -13.87 2.22 9.64
C LYS A 116 -13.09 1.82 10.88
N LYS A 117 -12.61 0.58 10.93
CA LYS A 117 -11.78 0.07 12.04
C LYS A 117 -10.31 0.44 11.90
N GLN A 118 -9.90 0.89 10.70
CA GLN A 118 -8.50 1.21 10.36
C GLN A 118 -7.54 0.05 10.65
N THR A 119 -7.92 -1.14 10.21
CA THR A 119 -7.15 -2.37 10.44
C THR A 119 -7.22 -3.31 9.25
N TRP A 120 -6.28 -4.24 9.18
CA TRP A 120 -6.40 -5.37 8.28
C TRP A 120 -7.57 -6.26 8.70
N ASP A 121 -8.42 -6.60 7.74
CA ASP A 121 -9.59 -7.46 7.93
C ASP A 121 -9.92 -8.13 6.60
N ASP A 122 -9.52 -9.39 6.43
CA ASP A 122 -9.70 -10.13 5.19
C ASP A 122 -11.08 -10.80 5.14
N ILE A 123 -12.07 -10.08 4.65
CA ILE A 123 -13.44 -10.57 4.52
C ILE A 123 -13.66 -11.57 3.37
N ALA A 124 -12.64 -11.79 2.54
CA ALA A 124 -12.70 -12.65 1.35
C ALA A 124 -11.78 -13.87 1.40
N GLY A 125 -10.95 -14.02 2.42
CA GLY A 125 -9.95 -15.08 2.49
C GLY A 125 -8.86 -14.95 1.42
N VAL A 126 -8.52 -13.71 1.05
CA VAL A 126 -7.54 -13.43 -0.01
C VAL A 126 -6.12 -13.60 0.46
N CYS A 127 -5.80 -13.25 1.73
CA CYS A 127 -4.43 -13.21 2.20
C CYS A 127 -4.33 -13.42 3.71
N PRO A 128 -3.51 -14.38 4.19
CA PRO A 128 -3.19 -14.45 5.60
C PRO A 128 -2.64 -13.11 6.10
N LEU A 129 -3.24 -12.56 7.16
CA LEU A 129 -2.93 -11.21 7.65
C LEU A 129 -1.47 -11.05 8.10
N GLU A 130 -0.82 -12.13 8.51
CA GLU A 130 0.60 -12.14 8.83
C GLU A 130 1.53 -11.82 7.65
N LYS A 131 1.04 -11.94 6.42
CA LYS A 131 1.77 -11.52 5.21
C LYS A 131 1.66 -10.03 4.92
N LEU A 132 0.77 -9.33 5.63
CA LEU A 132 0.61 -7.89 5.48
C LEU A 132 1.51 -7.13 6.46
N PRO A 133 2.02 -5.92 6.11
CA PRO A 133 2.82 -5.08 7.00
C PRO A 133 2.03 -4.57 8.20
N LYS A 134 2.73 -4.15 9.25
CA LYS A 134 2.13 -3.44 10.37
C LYS A 134 1.60 -2.08 9.91
N LEU A 135 0.38 -1.74 10.27
CA LEU A 135 -0.22 -0.43 9.97
C LEU A 135 0.33 0.65 10.90
N MET A 136 0.58 1.82 10.33
CA MET A 136 1.04 3.03 11.03
C MET A 136 0.46 4.28 10.32
N TRP A 137 0.54 5.44 10.94
CA TRP A 137 0.30 6.69 10.22
C TRP A 137 1.54 7.12 9.46
N SER A 138 1.36 7.86 8.36
CA SER A 138 2.45 8.29 7.47
C SER A 138 3.56 9.07 8.17
N THR A 139 3.23 9.79 9.24
CA THR A 139 4.15 10.60 10.05
C THR A 139 4.76 9.85 11.23
N ASP A 140 4.30 8.64 11.54
CA ASP A 140 4.83 7.86 12.65
C ASP A 140 6.28 7.47 12.39
N ILE A 141 7.10 7.58 13.43
CA ILE A 141 8.51 7.18 13.38
C ILE A 141 8.59 5.64 13.42
N VAL A 142 9.13 5.06 12.36
CA VAL A 142 9.40 3.62 12.27
C VAL A 142 10.63 3.24 13.10
N GLY A 143 11.67 4.03 13.02
CA GLY A 143 12.91 3.86 13.76
C GLY A 143 14.10 4.50 13.08
N PRO A 144 15.31 4.29 13.64
CA PRO A 144 16.53 4.74 13.00
C PRO A 144 16.87 3.90 11.76
N ILE A 145 17.70 4.46 10.91
CA ILE A 145 18.29 3.76 9.77
C ILE A 145 19.22 2.64 10.26
N THR A 146 19.28 1.52 9.53
CA THR A 146 20.21 0.42 9.84
C THR A 146 21.65 0.78 9.48
N GLU A 147 22.63 0.09 10.06
CA GLU A 147 24.05 0.28 9.73
C GLU A 147 24.32 0.04 8.23
N SER A 148 23.74 -1.00 7.65
CA SER A 148 23.88 -1.30 6.22
C SER A 148 23.33 -0.17 5.37
N ALA A 149 22.13 0.30 5.65
CA ALA A 149 21.52 1.39 4.91
C ALA A 149 22.28 2.71 5.09
N ALA A 150 22.82 2.98 6.28
CA ALA A 150 23.68 4.16 6.51
C ALA A 150 24.95 4.10 5.66
N GLN A 151 25.60 2.93 5.55
CA GLN A 151 26.77 2.72 4.72
C GLN A 151 26.47 2.92 3.21
N GLU A 152 25.34 2.40 2.75
CA GLU A 152 24.92 2.50 1.33
C GLU A 152 24.51 3.92 0.93
N THR A 153 23.87 4.66 1.84
CA THR A 153 23.27 5.97 1.55
C THR A 153 24.15 7.15 1.97
N GLY A 154 25.09 6.94 2.87
CA GLY A 154 25.86 8.01 3.50
C GLY A 154 25.09 8.81 4.57
N LEU A 155 23.90 8.37 4.94
CA LEU A 155 23.10 8.99 6.00
C LEU A 155 23.66 8.65 7.39
N SER A 156 23.48 9.57 8.35
CA SER A 156 23.88 9.35 9.74
C SER A 156 23.01 8.25 10.39
N LEU A 157 23.59 7.41 11.25
CA LEU A 157 22.90 6.41 12.06
C LEU A 157 21.79 7.00 12.95
N ASP A 158 21.89 8.28 13.30
CA ASP A 158 20.86 9.01 14.04
C ASP A 158 19.67 9.46 13.18
N THR A 159 19.71 9.15 11.88
CA THR A 159 18.60 9.50 10.97
C THR A 159 17.41 8.62 11.26
N VAL A 160 16.28 9.23 11.62
CA VAL A 160 15.01 8.53 11.81
C VAL A 160 14.24 8.45 10.49
N VAL A 161 13.51 7.34 10.32
CA VAL A 161 12.67 7.10 9.14
C VAL A 161 11.21 7.07 9.57
N THR A 162 10.35 7.81 8.87
CA THR A 162 8.90 7.75 9.07
C THR A 162 8.28 6.66 8.20
N CYS A 163 7.01 6.31 8.49
CA CYS A 163 6.28 5.31 7.70
C CYS A 163 6.17 5.72 6.21
N GLY A 164 6.06 7.03 5.96
CA GLY A 164 5.85 7.53 4.60
C GLY A 164 4.47 7.23 4.06
N THR A 165 4.23 7.51 2.79
CA THR A 165 2.95 7.26 2.14
C THR A 165 3.10 7.20 0.61
N ILE A 166 2.00 6.97 -0.12
CA ILE A 166 1.97 7.05 -1.59
C ILE A 166 2.08 8.51 -2.07
N ASP A 167 2.52 8.67 -3.31
CA ASP A 167 2.69 9.95 -3.99
C ASP A 167 1.46 10.84 -3.94
N ALA A 168 0.30 10.33 -4.33
CA ALA A 168 -0.96 11.08 -4.36
C ALA A 168 -1.34 11.71 -3.00
N ALA A 169 -1.16 10.97 -1.88
CA ALA A 169 -1.42 11.48 -0.55
C ALA A 169 -0.42 12.58 -0.17
N SER A 170 0.87 12.39 -0.50
CA SER A 170 1.91 13.41 -0.27
C SER A 170 1.65 14.68 -1.07
N GLU A 171 1.22 14.56 -2.32
CA GLU A 171 0.86 15.69 -3.18
C GLU A 171 -0.30 16.48 -2.60
N ALA A 172 -1.38 15.82 -2.18
CA ALA A 172 -2.52 16.46 -1.54
C ALA A 172 -2.10 17.27 -0.30
N ILE A 173 -1.29 16.68 0.57
CA ILE A 173 -0.78 17.34 1.78
C ILE A 173 0.10 18.54 1.39
N SER A 174 0.95 18.41 0.36
CA SER A 174 1.90 19.44 -0.06
C SER A 174 1.23 20.72 -0.55
N VAL A 175 0.04 20.62 -1.13
CA VAL A 175 -0.76 21.76 -1.59
C VAL A 175 -1.78 22.25 -0.54
N GLY A 176 -1.74 21.69 0.67
CA GLY A 176 -2.50 22.19 1.81
C GLY A 176 -3.87 21.58 2.02
N VAL A 177 -4.18 20.44 1.40
CA VAL A 177 -5.42 19.68 1.68
C VAL A 177 -5.35 19.13 3.11
N ARG A 178 -6.19 19.64 4.04
CA ARG A 178 -6.15 19.34 5.48
C ARG A 178 -7.50 19.13 6.14
N SER A 179 -8.55 19.71 5.58
CA SER A 179 -9.87 19.74 6.18
C SER A 179 -10.95 19.32 5.18
N ALA A 180 -12.06 18.85 5.71
CA ALA A 180 -13.23 18.58 4.88
C ALA A 180 -13.63 19.83 4.07
N GLY A 181 -13.89 19.64 2.78
CA GLY A 181 -14.09 20.71 1.80
C GLY A 181 -12.85 21.13 1.04
N ASP A 182 -11.65 20.79 1.51
CA ASP A 182 -10.42 21.01 0.72
C ASP A 182 -10.33 20.01 -0.43
N MET A 183 -9.85 20.50 -1.57
CA MET A 183 -9.70 19.71 -2.78
C MET A 183 -8.41 20.06 -3.51
N MET A 184 -7.68 19.03 -3.92
CA MET A 184 -6.59 19.15 -4.88
C MET A 184 -7.06 18.67 -6.25
N VAL A 185 -6.76 19.43 -7.28
CA VAL A 185 -6.89 19.02 -8.69
C VAL A 185 -5.51 18.96 -9.30
N MET A 186 -5.07 17.77 -9.65
CA MET A 186 -3.81 17.59 -10.37
C MET A 186 -4.05 17.63 -11.87
N TYR A 187 -3.29 18.48 -12.55
CA TYR A 187 -3.34 18.70 -13.98
C TYR A 187 -2.02 18.28 -14.62
N GLY A 188 -1.99 17.13 -15.27
CA GLY A 188 -0.79 16.58 -15.91
C GLY A 188 -1.14 15.71 -17.12
N SER A 189 -0.39 14.65 -17.33
CA SER A 189 -0.70 13.63 -18.35
C SER A 189 -2.04 12.94 -18.08
N THR A 190 -2.45 12.92 -16.83
CA THR A 190 -3.79 12.54 -16.37
C THR A 190 -4.35 13.68 -15.50
N ILE A 191 -5.65 13.71 -15.33
CA ILE A 191 -6.31 14.58 -14.37
C ILE A 191 -6.84 13.69 -13.25
N PHE A 192 -6.49 14.01 -12.00
CA PHE A 192 -7.12 13.37 -10.86
C PHE A 192 -7.45 14.38 -9.77
N ILE A 193 -8.41 14.03 -8.94
CA ILE A 193 -8.94 14.88 -7.88
C ILE A 193 -8.83 14.13 -6.57
N ILE A 194 -8.31 14.80 -5.53
CA ILE A 194 -8.40 14.35 -4.13
C ILE A 194 -9.19 15.40 -3.36
N ALA A 195 -10.28 15.00 -2.74
CA ALA A 195 -11.09 15.85 -1.90
C ALA A 195 -11.26 15.19 -0.52
N LEU A 196 -11.13 15.99 0.54
CA LEU A 196 -11.51 15.56 1.88
C LEU A 196 -12.99 15.81 2.12
N VAL A 197 -13.68 14.81 2.63
CA VAL A 197 -15.12 14.87 2.93
C VAL A 197 -15.36 14.47 4.39
N ASP A 198 -16.47 14.92 4.96
CA ASP A 198 -16.83 14.64 6.36
C ASP A 198 -17.46 13.27 6.54
N GLN A 199 -17.96 12.69 5.45
CA GLN A 199 -18.72 11.44 5.44
C GLN A 199 -18.24 10.53 4.33
N GLN A 200 -18.35 9.24 4.57
CA GLN A 200 -18.07 8.17 3.61
C GLN A 200 -19.32 7.90 2.76
#